data_b61247a7f634042096974990305fe329
#
_entry.id   b61247a7f634042096974990305fe329
#
_cell.length_a   1.000
_cell.length_b   1.000
_cell.length_c   1.000
_cell.angle_alpha   90.00
_cell.angle_beta   90.00
_cell.angle_gamma   90.00
#
_symmetry.space_group_name_H-M   'P 1'
#
loop_
_entity.id
_entity.type
_entity.pdbx_description
1 polymer ?
#
loop_
_entity_poly.entity_id
_entity_poly.type
_entity_poly.pdbx_seq_one_letter_code
_entity_poly.pdbx_strand_id
1 'polypeptide(L)'
;MYQTRFIWAAALFLSGCMPLNVYYKQGVSIQTAKDTETSCKVAAARDVPVRYVTRVSPGRQLPPRLLCDSNNVCTRHPGLFLPPEYITEDANITLRTEAVDLCMRQKGYEFIRLPACKDPLKAATPPAATTHFPKLSSESCVIRNQGGT
;
A
#
# COMPACT_ATOMS: atom_id res chain seq x y z
N MET A 1 6.49 -42.91 22.38
CA MET A 1 6.69 -42.58 20.97
C MET A 1 5.34 -42.30 20.35
N TYR A 2 4.82 -41.09 20.48
CA TYR A 2 3.67 -40.53 19.74
C TYR A 2 3.44 -39.12 20.30
N GLN A 3 3.96 -38.05 19.65
CA GLN A 3 3.41 -36.71 19.75
C GLN A 3 4.34 -35.70 19.04
N THR A 4 4.34 -35.72 17.72
CA THR A 4 4.95 -34.62 16.94
C THR A 4 4.27 -34.53 15.57
N ARG A 5 2.97 -34.20 15.52
CA ARG A 5 2.26 -33.94 14.24
C ARG A 5 1.01 -33.11 14.44
N PHE A 6 1.08 -31.88 14.98
CA PHE A 6 -0.09 -30.99 14.96
C PHE A 6 0.29 -29.51 15.17
N ILE A 7 1.23 -28.94 14.41
CA ILE A 7 1.47 -27.48 14.42
C ILE A 7 1.80 -26.99 13.01
N TRP A 8 0.97 -27.26 12.00
CA TRP A 8 1.20 -26.72 10.64
C TRP A 8 -0.08 -26.29 9.91
N ALA A 9 -1.13 -25.86 10.60
CA ALA A 9 -2.40 -25.53 9.95
C ALA A 9 -2.99 -24.15 10.29
N ALA A 10 -2.24 -23.18 10.80
CA ALA A 10 -2.82 -21.92 11.27
C ALA A 10 -2.28 -20.61 10.62
N ALA A 11 -1.65 -20.66 9.44
CA ALA A 11 -0.96 -19.49 8.88
C ALA A 11 -1.47 -19.01 7.51
N LEU A 12 -2.71 -19.27 7.09
CA LEU A 12 -3.12 -18.99 5.69
C LEU A 12 -4.40 -18.15 5.49
N PHE A 13 -4.81 -17.28 6.42
CA PHE A 13 -6.04 -16.49 6.23
C PHE A 13 -5.89 -14.99 6.49
N LEU A 14 -4.88 -14.32 5.91
CA LEU A 14 -4.75 -12.85 6.03
C LEU A 14 -4.75 -12.09 4.68
N SER A 15 -5.17 -12.70 3.58
CA SER A 15 -5.01 -12.10 2.23
C SER A 15 -6.22 -11.34 1.67
N GLY A 16 -7.31 -11.12 2.40
CA GLY A 16 -8.59 -10.69 1.81
C GLY A 16 -9.05 -9.26 2.04
N CYS A 17 -8.41 -8.46 2.89
CA CYS A 17 -9.03 -7.23 3.42
C CYS A 17 -8.46 -5.90 2.89
N MET A 18 -7.78 -5.85 1.74
CA MET A 18 -7.28 -4.56 1.23
C MET A 18 -8.41 -3.78 0.51
N PRO A 19 -8.73 -2.55 0.97
CA PRO A 19 -9.70 -1.70 0.31
C PRO A 19 -9.22 -1.29 -1.09
N LEU A 20 -10.15 -0.94 -1.98
CA LEU A 20 -9.87 -0.35 -3.28
C LEU A 20 -9.93 1.17 -3.18
N ASN A 21 -8.82 1.84 -3.49
CA ASN A 21 -8.78 3.29 -3.67
C ASN A 21 -8.92 3.59 -5.16
N VAL A 22 -9.85 4.46 -5.53
CA VAL A 22 -10.13 4.75 -6.94
C VAL A 22 -10.71 6.16 -7.12
N TYR A 23 -10.40 6.81 -8.24
CA TYR A 23 -11.09 8.01 -8.69
C TYR A 23 -12.42 7.60 -9.31
N TYR A 24 -13.50 7.97 -8.67
CA TYR A 24 -14.85 7.59 -9.02
C TYR A 24 -15.62 8.75 -9.66
N LYS A 25 -16.37 8.43 -10.70
CA LYS A 25 -17.39 9.29 -11.29
C LYS A 25 -18.49 8.41 -11.85
N GLN A 26 -19.69 8.56 -11.30
CA GLN A 26 -20.83 7.70 -11.67
C GLN A 26 -21.09 7.69 -13.18
N GLY A 27 -21.34 6.50 -13.75
CA GLY A 27 -21.69 6.31 -15.16
C GLY A 27 -20.53 6.38 -16.12
N VAL A 28 -19.32 6.77 -15.68
CA VAL A 28 -18.13 6.80 -16.53
C VAL A 28 -17.54 5.40 -16.67
N SER A 29 -17.00 5.09 -17.85
CA SER A 29 -16.30 3.81 -18.05
C SER A 29 -15.02 3.76 -17.23
N ILE A 30 -14.66 2.57 -16.73
CA ILE A 30 -13.41 2.35 -16.00
C ILE A 30 -12.19 2.73 -16.87
N GLN A 31 -12.25 2.44 -18.17
CA GLN A 31 -11.17 2.79 -19.09
C GLN A 31 -11.01 4.31 -19.23
N THR A 32 -12.12 5.05 -19.43
CA THR A 32 -12.08 6.52 -19.48
C THR A 32 -11.51 7.13 -18.20
N ALA A 33 -11.84 6.58 -17.04
CA ALA A 33 -11.29 7.05 -15.76
C ALA A 33 -9.77 6.84 -15.69
N LYS A 34 -9.29 5.65 -16.10
CA LYS A 34 -7.84 5.34 -16.17
C LYS A 34 -7.10 6.26 -17.15
N ASP A 35 -7.66 6.50 -18.32
CA ASP A 35 -7.06 7.37 -19.33
C ASP A 35 -6.98 8.83 -18.80
N THR A 36 -8.04 9.27 -18.13
CA THR A 36 -8.09 10.59 -17.47
C THR A 36 -7.05 10.70 -16.37
N GLU A 37 -6.94 9.68 -15.50
CA GLU A 37 -5.94 9.64 -14.45
C GLU A 37 -4.52 9.66 -15.01
N THR A 38 -4.27 8.90 -16.07
CA THR A 38 -2.97 8.91 -16.76
C THR A 38 -2.66 10.27 -17.34
N SER A 39 -3.61 10.94 -17.98
CA SER A 39 -3.45 12.30 -18.48
C SER A 39 -3.12 13.30 -17.36
N CYS A 40 -3.81 13.20 -16.20
CA CYS A 40 -3.52 14.02 -15.04
C CYS A 40 -2.13 13.73 -14.46
N LYS A 41 -1.69 12.47 -14.42
CA LYS A 41 -0.34 12.09 -13.97
C LYS A 41 0.75 12.66 -14.90
N VAL A 42 0.54 12.60 -16.21
CA VAL A 42 1.49 13.18 -17.19
C VAL A 42 1.59 14.71 -17.01
N ALA A 43 0.45 15.40 -16.87
CA ALA A 43 0.45 16.83 -16.61
C ALA A 43 1.16 17.19 -15.30
N ALA A 44 0.84 16.47 -14.21
CA ALA A 44 1.48 16.68 -12.91
C ALA A 44 3.00 16.43 -12.95
N ALA A 45 3.46 15.41 -13.68
CA ALA A 45 4.89 15.13 -13.83
C ALA A 45 5.63 16.21 -14.62
N ARG A 46 4.97 16.85 -15.59
CA ARG A 46 5.52 17.98 -16.35
C ARG A 46 5.58 19.24 -15.50
N ASP A 47 4.51 19.55 -14.76
CA ASP A 47 4.36 20.80 -14.02
C ASP A 47 5.09 20.74 -12.66
N VAL A 48 5.29 19.55 -12.10
CA VAL A 48 5.98 19.27 -10.84
C VAL A 48 7.06 18.20 -11.08
N PRO A 49 8.22 18.57 -11.65
CA PRO A 49 9.26 17.62 -11.98
C PRO A 49 9.86 16.95 -10.73
N VAL A 50 10.49 15.80 -10.93
CA VAL A 50 11.23 15.08 -9.88
C VAL A 50 12.37 15.93 -9.36
N ARG A 51 12.48 16.04 -8.04
CA ARG A 51 13.57 16.74 -7.35
C ARG A 51 14.16 15.84 -6.28
N TYR A 52 15.27 15.23 -6.55
CA TYR A 52 15.97 14.41 -5.59
C TYR A 52 16.66 15.26 -4.51
N VAL A 53 16.46 14.89 -3.26
CA VAL A 53 17.18 15.39 -2.10
C VAL A 53 17.76 14.21 -1.34
N THR A 54 19.02 14.32 -0.91
CA THR A 54 19.68 13.30 -0.11
C THR A 54 19.71 13.76 1.35
N ARG A 55 19.09 12.97 2.22
CA ARG A 55 19.19 13.13 3.67
C ARG A 55 20.26 12.20 4.19
N VAL A 56 21.06 12.70 5.12
CA VAL A 56 22.10 11.92 5.77
C VAL A 56 21.66 11.63 7.20
N SER A 57 21.47 10.36 7.53
CA SER A 57 21.37 9.92 8.92
C SER A 57 22.79 9.77 9.47
N PRO A 58 23.20 10.53 10.49
CA PRO A 58 24.56 10.44 11.00
C PRO A 58 24.86 9.05 11.57
N GLY A 59 26.08 8.57 11.36
CA GLY A 59 26.54 7.35 12.00
C GLY A 59 26.46 7.46 13.53
N ARG A 60 26.20 6.34 14.18
CA ARG A 60 26.12 6.28 15.66
C ARG A 60 26.83 5.09 16.23
N GLN A 61 27.43 5.28 17.40
CA GLN A 61 28.02 4.21 18.18
C GLN A 61 26.96 3.59 19.09
N LEU A 62 26.68 2.29 18.92
CA LEU A 62 25.89 1.53 19.89
C LEU A 62 26.77 1.14 21.08
N PRO A 63 26.27 1.27 22.31
CA PRO A 63 27.03 0.88 23.50
C PRO A 63 27.22 -0.64 23.56
N PRO A 64 28.27 -1.12 24.24
CA PRO A 64 28.42 -2.54 24.55
C PRO A 64 27.20 -3.06 25.31
N ARG A 65 26.83 -4.32 25.04
CA ARG A 65 25.73 -5.00 25.72
C ARG A 65 26.23 -6.22 26.49
N LEU A 66 25.64 -6.48 27.64
CA LEU A 66 25.74 -7.75 28.35
C LEU A 66 24.54 -8.62 27.92
N LEU A 67 24.81 -9.77 27.34
CA LEU A 67 23.82 -10.79 27.05
C LEU A 67 24.05 -11.98 27.97
N CYS A 68 23.04 -12.30 28.77
CA CYS A 68 23.09 -13.43 29.69
C CYS A 68 22.23 -14.56 29.12
N ASP A 69 22.74 -15.79 29.18
CA ASP A 69 22.01 -16.98 28.81
C ASP A 69 21.06 -17.46 29.92
N SER A 70 20.32 -18.53 29.66
CA SER A 70 19.40 -19.15 30.66
C SER A 70 20.10 -19.68 31.91
N ASN A 71 21.43 -19.83 31.91
CA ASN A 71 22.25 -20.30 33.02
C ASN A 71 22.93 -19.13 33.77
N ASN A 72 22.50 -17.86 33.51
CA ASN A 72 23.09 -16.62 34.05
C ASN A 72 24.57 -16.42 33.69
N VAL A 73 25.07 -17.07 32.65
CA VAL A 73 26.40 -16.76 32.11
C VAL A 73 26.28 -15.55 31.18
N CYS A 74 26.91 -14.44 31.58
CA CYS A 74 26.82 -13.17 30.87
C CYS A 74 28.07 -12.93 30.01
N THR A 75 27.86 -12.74 28.71
CA THR A 75 28.91 -12.39 27.76
C THR A 75 28.78 -10.93 27.35
N ARG A 76 29.90 -10.18 27.42
CA ARG A 76 29.94 -8.80 26.99
C ARG A 76 30.19 -8.73 25.47
N HIS A 77 29.18 -8.24 24.74
CA HIS A 77 29.33 -7.93 23.33
C HIS A 77 29.87 -6.51 23.16
N PRO A 78 30.89 -6.31 22.31
CA PRO A 78 31.43 -4.97 22.05
C PRO A 78 30.37 -4.08 21.41
N GLY A 79 30.51 -2.78 21.57
CA GLY A 79 29.67 -1.80 20.87
C GLY A 79 29.86 -1.89 19.36
N LEU A 80 28.81 -1.60 18.62
CA LEU A 80 28.81 -1.61 17.16
C LEU A 80 28.69 -0.18 16.62
N PHE A 81 29.57 0.18 15.70
CA PHE A 81 29.42 1.43 14.95
C PHE A 81 28.50 1.20 13.75
N LEU A 82 27.38 1.95 13.70
CA LEU A 82 26.51 2.03 12.55
C LEU A 82 26.98 3.18 11.66
N PRO A 83 27.37 2.92 10.41
CA PRO A 83 27.82 3.98 9.50
C PRO A 83 26.68 4.96 9.18
N PRO A 84 26.99 6.16 8.66
CA PRO A 84 25.99 7.08 8.13
C PRO A 84 25.19 6.41 7.01
N GLU A 85 23.88 6.65 7.00
CA GLU A 85 22.98 6.19 5.95
C GLU A 85 22.55 7.38 5.10
N TYR A 86 22.61 7.20 3.77
CA TYR A 86 22.20 8.20 2.78
C TYR A 86 20.88 7.77 2.16
N ILE A 87 19.82 8.54 2.42
CA ILE A 87 18.49 8.27 1.89
C ILE A 87 18.19 9.33 0.85
N THR A 88 18.05 8.92 -0.40
CA THR A 88 17.65 9.82 -1.50
C THR A 88 16.15 9.67 -1.75
N GLU A 89 15.44 10.77 -1.66
CA GLU A 89 13.98 10.83 -1.85
C GLU A 89 13.59 11.95 -2.82
N ASP A 90 12.44 11.81 -3.46
CA ASP A 90 11.88 12.87 -4.29
C ASP A 90 11.10 13.86 -3.42
N ALA A 91 11.64 15.06 -3.25
CA ALA A 91 11.03 16.11 -2.43
C ALA A 91 9.68 16.59 -2.99
N ASN A 92 9.40 16.37 -4.26
CA ASN A 92 8.19 16.85 -4.94
C ASN A 92 7.10 15.77 -5.05
N ILE A 93 7.30 14.56 -4.51
CA ILE A 93 6.34 13.46 -4.68
C ILE A 93 4.96 13.78 -4.12
N THR A 94 4.89 14.43 -2.96
CA THR A 94 3.63 14.83 -2.33
C THR A 94 2.91 15.89 -3.18
N LEU A 95 3.62 16.93 -3.58
CA LEU A 95 3.04 17.99 -4.41
C LEU A 95 2.55 17.47 -5.76
N ARG A 96 3.29 16.53 -6.37
CA ARG A 96 2.87 15.89 -7.62
C ARG A 96 1.60 15.03 -7.42
N THR A 97 1.47 14.34 -6.29
CA THR A 97 0.25 13.59 -5.95
C THR A 97 -0.94 14.54 -5.77
N GLU A 98 -0.76 15.64 -5.07
CA GLU A 98 -1.79 16.68 -4.89
C GLU A 98 -2.20 17.32 -6.23
N ALA A 99 -1.27 17.52 -7.15
CA ALA A 99 -1.57 18.01 -8.49
C ALA A 99 -2.43 17.03 -9.30
N VAL A 100 -2.19 15.71 -9.18
CA VAL A 100 -3.06 14.69 -9.78
C VAL A 100 -4.46 14.75 -9.19
N ASP A 101 -4.58 14.81 -7.85
CA ASP A 101 -5.87 14.88 -7.15
C ASP A 101 -6.66 16.14 -7.58
N LEU A 102 -5.98 17.26 -7.68
CA LEU A 102 -6.62 18.51 -8.15
C LEU A 102 -7.13 18.36 -9.58
N CYS A 103 -6.30 17.83 -10.50
CA CYS A 103 -6.68 17.59 -11.89
C CYS A 103 -7.92 16.67 -12.00
N MET A 104 -7.94 15.56 -11.24
CA MET A 104 -9.06 14.63 -11.22
C MET A 104 -10.34 15.27 -10.68
N ARG A 105 -10.26 16.04 -9.60
CA ARG A 105 -11.41 16.79 -9.05
C ARG A 105 -11.96 17.81 -10.03
N GLN A 106 -11.10 18.55 -10.75
CA GLN A 106 -11.52 19.50 -11.79
C GLN A 106 -12.28 18.82 -12.93
N LYS A 107 -11.98 17.53 -13.20
CA LYS A 107 -12.70 16.71 -14.18
C LYS A 107 -13.96 16.03 -13.60
N GLY A 108 -14.30 16.32 -12.35
CA GLY A 108 -15.49 15.83 -11.65
C GLY A 108 -15.36 14.41 -11.11
N TYR A 109 -14.14 13.94 -10.87
CA TYR A 109 -13.90 12.68 -10.16
C TYR A 109 -13.72 12.95 -8.66
N GLU A 110 -14.15 11.99 -7.85
CA GLU A 110 -13.96 11.95 -6.41
C GLU A 110 -13.04 10.78 -6.05
N PHE A 111 -12.06 11.03 -5.19
CA PHE A 111 -11.23 9.95 -4.67
C PHE A 111 -11.96 9.24 -3.54
N ILE A 112 -12.28 7.96 -3.75
CA ILE A 112 -13.03 7.15 -2.80
C ILE A 112 -12.26 5.90 -2.39
N ARG A 113 -12.61 5.39 -1.21
CA ARG A 113 -12.10 4.13 -0.67
C ARG A 113 -13.25 3.14 -0.49
N LEU A 114 -13.29 2.12 -1.33
CA LEU A 114 -14.26 1.04 -1.23
C LEU A 114 -13.72 -0.10 -0.38
N PRO A 115 -14.48 -0.55 0.64
CA PRO A 115 -14.10 -1.71 1.43
C PRO A 115 -14.18 -3.00 0.60
N ALA A 116 -13.41 -4.01 0.97
CA ALA A 116 -13.62 -5.35 0.44
C ALA A 116 -14.94 -5.94 0.97
N CYS A 117 -15.64 -6.72 0.14
CA CYS A 117 -16.87 -7.39 0.55
C CYS A 117 -16.58 -8.40 1.66
N LYS A 118 -17.32 -8.31 2.75
CA LYS A 118 -17.21 -9.20 3.92
C LYS A 118 -18.04 -10.48 3.77
N ASP A 119 -19.06 -10.43 2.92
CA ASP A 119 -19.95 -11.57 2.68
C ASP A 119 -19.23 -12.63 1.83
N PRO A 120 -19.00 -13.85 2.37
CA PRO A 120 -18.33 -14.92 1.65
C PRO A 120 -19.09 -15.35 0.39
N LEU A 121 -20.42 -15.25 0.34
CA LEU A 121 -21.22 -15.54 -0.84
C LEU A 121 -20.98 -14.50 -1.94
N LYS A 122 -20.95 -13.21 -1.60
CA LYS A 122 -20.59 -12.14 -2.53
C LYS A 122 -19.15 -12.23 -2.99
N ALA A 123 -18.24 -12.64 -2.09
CA ALA A 123 -16.82 -12.82 -2.43
C ALA A 123 -16.56 -14.05 -3.32
N ALA A 124 -17.40 -15.09 -3.20
CA ALA A 124 -17.27 -16.33 -3.97
C ALA A 124 -17.94 -16.27 -5.36
N THR A 125 -18.86 -15.34 -5.59
CA THR A 125 -19.52 -15.19 -6.87
C THR A 125 -18.56 -14.55 -7.88
N PRO A 126 -18.27 -15.18 -9.04
CA PRO A 126 -17.46 -14.56 -10.07
C PRO A 126 -18.16 -13.27 -10.55
N PRO A 127 -17.62 -12.08 -10.28
CA PRO A 127 -18.27 -10.87 -10.75
C PRO A 127 -18.13 -10.75 -12.27
N ALA A 128 -19.21 -10.38 -12.93
CA ALA A 128 -19.09 -9.80 -14.26
C ALA A 128 -18.14 -8.60 -14.16
N ALA A 129 -17.21 -8.48 -15.10
CA ALA A 129 -16.28 -7.36 -15.09
C ALA A 129 -17.06 -6.03 -15.15
N THR A 130 -16.90 -5.21 -14.14
CA THR A 130 -17.49 -3.87 -14.10
C THR A 130 -16.83 -3.00 -15.17
N THR A 131 -17.58 -2.57 -16.17
CA THR A 131 -17.07 -1.72 -17.26
C THR A 131 -17.32 -0.23 -17.01
N HIS A 132 -18.36 0.10 -16.25
CA HIS A 132 -18.75 1.47 -15.89
C HIS A 132 -18.95 1.57 -14.39
N PHE A 133 -18.64 2.73 -13.82
CA PHE A 133 -18.87 2.97 -12.40
C PHE A 133 -20.37 2.99 -12.07
N PRO A 134 -20.87 2.06 -11.24
CA PRO A 134 -22.27 2.01 -10.84
C PRO A 134 -22.56 3.16 -9.85
N LYS A 135 -23.85 3.41 -9.59
CA LYS A 135 -24.25 4.24 -8.45
C LYS A 135 -23.83 3.54 -7.16
N LEU A 136 -23.08 4.23 -6.31
CA LEU A 136 -22.64 3.70 -5.03
C LEU A 136 -23.67 3.96 -3.93
N SER A 137 -23.70 3.06 -2.95
CA SER A 137 -24.49 3.17 -1.70
C SER A 137 -23.56 2.89 -0.51
N SER A 138 -24.09 3.06 0.70
CA SER A 138 -23.35 2.74 1.94
C SER A 138 -22.96 1.26 2.06
N GLU A 139 -23.61 0.37 1.30
CA GLU A 139 -23.34 -1.07 1.28
C GLU A 139 -22.41 -1.49 0.13
N SER A 140 -21.97 -0.54 -0.70
CA SER A 140 -21.10 -0.84 -1.82
C SER A 140 -19.73 -1.36 -1.34
N CYS A 141 -19.31 -2.49 -1.90
CA CYS A 141 -18.02 -3.12 -1.60
C CYS A 141 -17.39 -3.67 -2.88
N VAL A 142 -16.11 -3.94 -2.86
CA VAL A 142 -15.37 -4.49 -3.99
C VAL A 142 -15.11 -5.98 -3.82
N ILE A 143 -15.38 -6.75 -4.87
CA ILE A 143 -14.98 -8.14 -5.00
C ILE A 143 -13.69 -8.17 -5.82
N ARG A 144 -12.60 -8.67 -5.24
CA ARG A 144 -11.35 -8.88 -5.96
C ARG A 144 -11.28 -10.33 -6.41
N ASN A 145 -11.13 -10.55 -7.70
CA ASN A 145 -10.78 -11.87 -8.22
C ASN A 145 -9.35 -12.20 -7.78
N GLN A 146 -9.16 -13.33 -7.10
CA GLN A 146 -7.83 -13.83 -6.69
C GLN A 146 -7.01 -14.38 -7.87
N GLY A 147 -7.29 -14.00 -9.11
CA GLY A 147 -6.69 -14.56 -10.31
C GLY A 147 -6.23 -13.55 -11.37
N GLY A 148 -6.01 -12.29 -11.01
CA GLY A 148 -5.49 -11.29 -11.95
C GLY A 148 -4.01 -10.99 -11.66
N THR A 149 -3.11 -11.62 -12.41
CA THR A 149 -1.71 -11.19 -12.63
C THR A 149 -1.67 -9.83 -13.32
#